data_d57619c1401546ac62ecf43275abdff6
#
_entry.id   d57619c1401546ac62ecf43275abdff6
#
_cell.length_a   1.000
_cell.length_b   1.000
_cell.length_c   1.000
_cell.angle_alpha   90.00
_cell.angle_beta   90.00
_cell.angle_gamma   90.00
#
_symmetry.space_group_name_H-M   'P 1'
#
loop_
_entity.id
_entity.type
_entity.pdbx_description
1 polymer ?
#
loop_
_entity_poly.entity_id
_entity_poly.type
_entity_poly.pdbx_seq_one_letter_code
_entity_poly.pdbx_strand_id
1 'polypeptide(L)'
;ADVVYTDEDKVSMDGQHYFDPNFKPDFNLFRLRENNYICHIFVVRKSLTDETGMLRSEFDGAQDFDFILRCCEKAKKITHIPKVLYHWRCHMDSTAADPSSKAYAYEAGRKAIREHYQRMGIDAKVDMTERPGWYRSHIKVQGNPMVSIIIPNKDHTDDLELCLFSMSRKSTYRNYEVLIVENNSEKEETFEYYKKLPERYPKVRVLTWEKEFNYSAINNFAAEEAQGEYLLFLNNDVEILTPDWIEEMLQNCQQENVAAVGAKLYYPDDTIQHAGVVLGLGGIAGHIMCRASREDPGYFGRMISVQEISAVTAACMMVKKSEFDSVKGFDETFQVAFNDIDLCMKFRASGKKIVFTPYAELYHYESKSRGLEDTPEKQFRFDKEVKRFQEKWAQQLEMGDPYYSPNLSVTEGDCSLRED
;
A
#
# COMPACT_ATOMS: atom_id res chain seq x y z
N ALA A 1 -3.21 5.92 -27.10
CA ALA A 1 -2.21 5.45 -26.13
C ALA A 1 -0.81 5.53 -26.74
N ASP A 2 0.19 5.77 -25.89
CA ASP A 2 1.60 5.69 -26.27
C ASP A 2 2.14 4.29 -26.06
N VAL A 3 1.62 3.64 -25.01
CA VAL A 3 1.91 2.28 -24.61
C VAL A 3 0.58 1.54 -24.36
N VAL A 4 0.51 0.29 -24.80
CA VAL A 4 -0.58 -0.64 -24.51
C VAL A 4 0.03 -1.96 -24.07
N TYR A 5 -0.55 -2.59 -23.03
CA TYR A 5 -0.20 -3.95 -22.61
C TYR A 5 -1.47 -4.75 -22.28
N THR A 6 -1.33 -6.07 -22.24
CA THR A 6 -2.46 -6.99 -22.08
C THR A 6 -2.17 -8.01 -20.99
N ASP A 7 -3.19 -8.77 -20.62
CA ASP A 7 -3.03 -9.98 -19.81
C ASP A 7 -2.40 -11.11 -20.65
N GLU A 8 -1.88 -12.11 -19.94
CA GLU A 8 -1.26 -13.29 -20.53
C GLU A 8 -1.61 -14.54 -19.73
N ASP A 9 -1.43 -15.70 -20.33
CA ASP A 9 -1.43 -16.99 -19.67
C ASP A 9 -0.29 -17.86 -20.19
N LYS A 10 -0.23 -19.07 -19.71
CA LYS A 10 0.68 -20.10 -20.21
C LYS A 10 -0.07 -21.12 -21.03
N VAL A 11 0.61 -21.68 -22.03
CA VAL A 11 0.09 -22.81 -22.83
C VAL A 11 1.11 -23.93 -22.87
N SER A 12 0.64 -25.18 -22.77
CA SER A 12 1.46 -26.39 -22.89
C SER A 12 2.12 -26.50 -24.27
N MET A 13 3.14 -27.35 -24.38
CA MET A 13 3.90 -27.56 -25.63
C MET A 13 3.02 -28.00 -26.80
N ASP A 14 2.01 -28.82 -26.53
CA ASP A 14 1.05 -29.31 -27.52
C ASP A 14 -0.04 -28.28 -27.89
N GLY A 15 -0.10 -27.15 -27.16
CA GLY A 15 -1.06 -26.08 -27.39
C GLY A 15 -2.47 -26.40 -26.93
N GLN A 16 -2.68 -27.45 -26.12
CA GLN A 16 -4.02 -27.93 -25.73
C GLN A 16 -4.44 -27.44 -24.36
N HIS A 17 -3.50 -27.11 -23.45
CA HIS A 17 -3.78 -26.74 -22.06
C HIS A 17 -3.31 -25.34 -21.78
N TYR A 18 -4.25 -24.44 -21.36
CA TYR A 18 -4.00 -23.07 -20.90
C TYR A 18 -4.05 -23.05 -19.37
N PHE A 19 -3.11 -22.37 -18.73
CA PHE A 19 -2.98 -22.34 -17.28
C PHE A 19 -2.24 -21.08 -16.81
N ASP A 20 -2.24 -20.84 -15.51
CA ASP A 20 -1.60 -19.69 -14.84
C ASP A 20 -1.93 -18.33 -15.50
N PRO A 21 -3.21 -17.93 -15.60
CA PRO A 21 -3.55 -16.63 -16.14
C PRO A 21 -3.00 -15.52 -15.26
N ASN A 22 -2.29 -14.56 -15.86
CA ASN A 22 -1.76 -13.37 -15.22
C ASN A 22 -2.65 -12.16 -15.59
N PHE A 23 -3.66 -11.92 -14.77
CA PHE A 23 -4.54 -10.77 -14.88
C PHE A 23 -3.90 -9.56 -14.19
N LYS A 24 -3.40 -8.65 -14.99
CA LYS A 24 -2.61 -7.51 -14.56
C LYS A 24 -3.47 -6.36 -14.05
N PRO A 25 -2.96 -5.49 -13.17
CA PRO A 25 -3.61 -4.23 -12.86
C PRO A 25 -3.43 -3.22 -14.01
N ASP A 26 -4.14 -2.10 -13.95
CA ASP A 26 -3.75 -0.91 -14.69
C ASP A 26 -2.35 -0.46 -14.31
N PHE A 27 -1.78 0.48 -15.08
CA PHE A 27 -0.38 0.83 -14.96
C PHE A 27 0.01 1.23 -13.54
N ASN A 28 1.00 0.53 -13.01
CA ASN A 28 1.50 0.64 -11.65
C ASN A 28 3.03 0.74 -11.64
N LEU A 29 3.53 1.98 -11.61
CA LEU A 29 4.96 2.23 -11.70
C LEU A 29 5.73 1.64 -10.51
N PHE A 30 5.16 1.71 -9.30
CA PHE A 30 5.81 1.16 -8.10
C PHE A 30 6.02 -0.34 -8.24
N ARG A 31 5.01 -1.07 -8.70
CA ARG A 31 5.12 -2.51 -8.96
C ARG A 31 6.10 -2.81 -10.10
N LEU A 32 6.12 -1.99 -11.17
CA LEU A 32 7.05 -2.17 -12.27
C LEU A 32 8.51 -2.01 -11.82
N ARG A 33 8.79 -1.21 -10.80
CA ARG A 33 10.12 -1.05 -10.20
C ARG A 33 10.58 -2.24 -9.37
N GLU A 34 9.68 -3.18 -9.06
CA GLU A 34 10.00 -4.39 -8.29
C GLU A 34 9.92 -5.68 -9.11
N ASN A 35 9.18 -5.67 -10.21
CA ASN A 35 9.06 -6.82 -11.12
C ASN A 35 8.56 -6.37 -12.49
N ASN A 36 9.06 -7.02 -13.56
CA ASN A 36 8.53 -6.81 -14.91
C ASN A 36 7.15 -7.48 -15.06
N TYR A 37 6.12 -6.95 -14.41
CA TYR A 37 4.77 -7.53 -14.47
C TYR A 37 4.07 -7.30 -15.83
N ILE A 38 4.51 -6.32 -16.63
CA ILE A 38 3.93 -6.01 -17.94
C ILE A 38 4.26 -7.11 -18.95
N CYS A 39 5.51 -7.51 -19.04
CA CYS A 39 6.03 -8.63 -19.85
C CYS A 39 5.42 -8.70 -21.27
N HIS A 40 4.42 -9.52 -21.51
CA HIS A 40 3.77 -9.73 -22.82
C HIS A 40 2.26 -9.50 -22.77
N ILE A 41 1.58 -8.91 -23.80
CA ILE A 41 2.15 -8.20 -24.94
C ILE A 41 2.41 -6.75 -24.54
N PHE A 42 3.50 -6.21 -25.02
CA PHE A 42 3.83 -4.80 -24.88
C PHE A 42 3.87 -4.16 -26.26
N VAL A 43 2.98 -3.17 -26.47
CA VAL A 43 2.88 -2.43 -27.72
C VAL A 43 3.20 -0.96 -27.47
N VAL A 44 4.08 -0.39 -28.26
CA VAL A 44 4.55 0.98 -28.10
C VAL A 44 4.43 1.74 -29.43
N ARG A 45 4.04 3.02 -29.35
CA ARG A 45 3.99 3.89 -30.51
C ARG A 45 5.40 4.08 -31.08
N LYS A 46 5.55 3.93 -32.43
CA LYS A 46 6.85 4.05 -33.07
C LYS A 46 7.57 5.37 -32.75
N SER A 47 6.88 6.51 -32.75
CA SER A 47 7.50 7.79 -32.40
C SER A 47 8.09 7.81 -30.99
N LEU A 48 7.51 7.07 -30.04
CA LEU A 48 8.06 6.95 -28.68
C LEU A 48 9.37 6.12 -28.69
N THR A 49 9.46 5.10 -29.56
CA THR A 49 10.72 4.33 -29.70
C THR A 49 11.84 5.16 -30.33
N ASP A 50 11.49 6.12 -31.19
CA ASP A 50 12.46 7.05 -31.78
C ASP A 50 13.07 7.98 -30.70
N GLU A 51 12.31 8.29 -29.63
CA GLU A 51 12.76 9.10 -28.50
C GLU A 51 13.51 8.30 -27.43
N THR A 52 13.10 7.05 -27.19
CA THR A 52 13.64 6.22 -26.10
C THR A 52 14.79 5.32 -26.57
N GLY A 53 14.92 5.10 -27.85
CA GLY A 53 15.80 4.09 -28.46
C GLY A 53 15.19 2.70 -28.39
N MET A 54 15.83 1.76 -29.08
CA MET A 54 15.43 0.36 -29.19
C MET A 54 15.98 -0.50 -28.04
N LEU A 55 15.89 -1.81 -28.18
CA LEU A 55 16.47 -2.77 -27.24
C LEU A 55 18.00 -2.60 -27.15
N ARG A 56 18.55 -2.74 -25.96
CA ARG A 56 19.97 -2.55 -25.66
C ARG A 56 20.61 -3.88 -25.27
N SER A 57 21.69 -4.28 -25.97
CA SER A 57 22.35 -5.56 -25.74
C SER A 57 23.04 -5.68 -24.38
N GLU A 58 23.41 -4.55 -23.75
CA GLU A 58 23.96 -4.56 -22.38
C GLU A 58 22.95 -4.97 -21.29
N PHE A 59 21.69 -5.23 -21.70
CA PHE A 59 20.61 -5.77 -20.86
C PHE A 59 20.13 -7.15 -21.35
N ASP A 60 20.92 -7.87 -22.12
CA ASP A 60 20.54 -9.20 -22.59
C ASP A 60 20.04 -10.07 -21.44
N GLY A 61 18.87 -10.69 -21.63
CA GLY A 61 18.12 -11.44 -20.63
C GLY A 61 17.04 -10.62 -19.88
N ALA A 62 17.12 -9.28 -19.88
CA ALA A 62 16.11 -8.36 -19.36
C ALA A 62 15.99 -7.10 -20.26
N GLN A 63 16.29 -7.23 -21.55
CA GLN A 63 16.27 -6.14 -22.53
C GLN A 63 14.86 -5.57 -22.74
N ASP A 64 13.84 -6.40 -22.59
CA ASP A 64 12.42 -6.00 -22.59
C ASP A 64 12.08 -5.13 -21.37
N PHE A 65 12.55 -5.51 -20.19
CA PHE A 65 12.32 -4.77 -18.96
C PHE A 65 12.94 -3.37 -19.01
N ASP A 66 14.20 -3.27 -19.45
CA ASP A 66 14.84 -1.97 -19.68
C ASP A 66 14.05 -1.11 -20.69
N PHE A 67 13.61 -1.73 -21.79
CA PHE A 67 12.85 -1.03 -22.82
C PHE A 67 11.48 -0.56 -22.31
N ILE A 68 10.76 -1.41 -21.58
CA ILE A 68 9.48 -1.08 -20.96
C ILE A 68 9.63 0.12 -20.01
N LEU A 69 10.62 0.09 -19.10
CA LEU A 69 10.89 1.19 -18.18
C LEU A 69 11.14 2.50 -18.93
N ARG A 70 12.03 2.51 -19.94
CA ARG A 70 12.32 3.73 -20.74
C ARG A 70 11.07 4.26 -21.48
N CYS A 71 10.27 3.37 -22.04
CA CYS A 71 9.03 3.76 -22.70
C CYS A 71 8.02 4.33 -21.71
N CYS A 72 7.84 3.70 -20.55
CA CYS A 72 6.91 4.16 -19.52
C CYS A 72 7.32 5.52 -18.91
N GLU A 73 8.63 5.83 -18.84
CA GLU A 73 9.15 7.13 -18.39
C GLU A 73 8.71 8.30 -19.29
N LYS A 74 8.52 8.05 -20.57
CA LYS A 74 8.18 9.08 -21.57
C LYS A 74 6.73 9.06 -22.03
N ALA A 75 6.03 7.96 -21.80
CA ALA A 75 4.64 7.79 -22.21
C ALA A 75 3.71 8.77 -21.48
N LYS A 76 2.85 9.47 -22.23
CA LYS A 76 1.79 10.32 -21.67
C LYS A 76 0.53 9.53 -21.34
N LYS A 77 0.29 8.44 -22.07
CA LYS A 77 -0.87 7.57 -21.86
C LYS A 77 -0.49 6.10 -22.02
N ILE A 78 -0.53 5.36 -20.92
CA ILE A 78 -0.37 3.91 -20.85
C ILE A 78 -1.77 3.31 -20.66
N THR A 79 -2.10 2.28 -21.42
CA THR A 79 -3.42 1.64 -21.39
C THR A 79 -3.25 0.14 -21.20
N HIS A 80 -3.93 -0.40 -20.22
CA HIS A 80 -4.09 -1.83 -20.03
C HIS A 80 -5.34 -2.32 -20.76
N ILE A 81 -5.27 -3.47 -21.42
CA ILE A 81 -6.42 -4.20 -21.95
C ILE A 81 -6.57 -5.47 -21.11
N PRO A 82 -7.60 -5.56 -20.23
CA PRO A 82 -7.74 -6.67 -19.28
C PRO A 82 -8.29 -7.92 -19.98
N LYS A 83 -7.55 -8.42 -20.97
CA LYS A 83 -7.85 -9.62 -21.74
C LYS A 83 -6.57 -10.40 -21.98
N VAL A 84 -6.65 -11.73 -21.88
CA VAL A 84 -5.59 -12.64 -22.29
C VAL A 84 -5.47 -12.59 -23.82
N LEU A 85 -4.43 -11.91 -24.32
CA LEU A 85 -4.13 -11.80 -25.76
C LEU A 85 -2.76 -12.37 -26.10
N TYR A 86 -2.09 -13.00 -25.15
CA TYR A 86 -0.82 -13.68 -25.33
C TYR A 86 -0.79 -14.98 -24.53
N HIS A 87 -0.33 -16.06 -25.19
CA HIS A 87 -0.16 -17.37 -24.58
C HIS A 87 1.33 -17.73 -24.58
N TRP A 88 1.94 -17.73 -23.39
CA TRP A 88 3.34 -18.09 -23.27
C TRP A 88 3.53 -19.61 -23.33
N ARG A 89 4.09 -20.09 -24.45
CA ARG A 89 4.35 -21.52 -24.61
C ARG A 89 5.49 -21.98 -23.71
N CYS A 90 5.17 -22.84 -22.75
CA CYS A 90 6.14 -23.40 -21.81
C CYS A 90 6.85 -24.59 -22.42
N HIS A 91 8.19 -24.61 -22.37
CA HIS A 91 8.99 -25.78 -22.66
C HIS A 91 10.09 -25.97 -21.62
N MET A 92 10.66 -27.22 -21.58
CA MET A 92 11.55 -27.66 -20.50
C MET A 92 12.83 -26.82 -20.36
N ASP A 93 13.30 -26.20 -21.46
CA ASP A 93 14.49 -25.35 -21.46
C ASP A 93 14.21 -23.85 -21.26
N SER A 94 12.98 -23.51 -20.87
CA SER A 94 12.62 -22.10 -20.64
C SER A 94 13.20 -21.57 -19.33
N THR A 95 13.39 -20.25 -19.24
CA THR A 95 13.85 -19.55 -18.00
C THR A 95 13.01 -19.86 -16.77
N ALA A 96 11.73 -20.22 -16.99
CA ALA A 96 10.82 -20.60 -15.94
C ALA A 96 11.12 -21.99 -15.32
N ALA A 97 11.88 -22.85 -16.03
CA ALA A 97 12.21 -24.22 -15.59
C ALA A 97 13.48 -24.28 -14.73
N ASP A 98 14.49 -23.44 -14.99
CA ASP A 98 15.72 -23.36 -14.19
C ASP A 98 16.14 -21.89 -13.96
N PRO A 99 15.70 -21.28 -12.86
CA PRO A 99 16.11 -19.92 -12.52
C PRO A 99 17.61 -19.73 -12.31
N SER A 100 18.35 -20.79 -11.92
CA SER A 100 19.79 -20.69 -11.62
C SER A 100 20.66 -20.52 -12.87
N SER A 101 20.19 -21.00 -14.02
CA SER A 101 20.93 -20.96 -15.30
C SER A 101 21.05 -19.55 -15.90
N LYS A 102 20.31 -18.57 -15.39
CA LYS A 102 20.22 -17.21 -15.96
C LYS A 102 20.41 -16.10 -14.93
N ALA A 103 21.29 -16.27 -13.96
CA ALA A 103 21.61 -15.23 -12.97
C ALA A 103 21.97 -13.87 -13.62
N TYR A 104 22.55 -13.88 -14.83
CA TYR A 104 22.85 -12.67 -15.60
C TYR A 104 21.58 -11.87 -15.98
N ALA A 105 20.46 -12.54 -16.25
CA ALA A 105 19.22 -11.89 -16.60
C ALA A 105 18.62 -11.10 -15.41
N TYR A 106 18.72 -11.68 -14.21
CA TYR A 106 18.26 -10.99 -12.99
C TYR A 106 19.16 -9.81 -12.66
N GLU A 107 20.47 -9.92 -12.86
CA GLU A 107 21.39 -8.79 -12.69
C GLU A 107 21.14 -7.69 -13.75
N ALA A 108 20.84 -8.06 -15.00
CA ALA A 108 20.43 -7.10 -16.02
C ALA A 108 19.13 -6.38 -15.65
N GLY A 109 18.13 -7.08 -15.07
CA GLY A 109 16.90 -6.47 -14.56
C GLY A 109 17.16 -5.50 -13.41
N ARG A 110 18.03 -5.88 -12.44
CA ARG A 110 18.46 -4.99 -11.36
C ARG A 110 19.14 -3.74 -11.91
N LYS A 111 20.00 -3.89 -12.90
CA LYS A 111 20.67 -2.78 -13.59
C LYS A 111 19.65 -1.87 -14.30
N ALA A 112 18.65 -2.45 -14.96
CA ALA A 112 17.59 -1.69 -15.63
C ALA A 112 16.82 -0.78 -14.67
N ILE A 113 16.44 -1.29 -13.50
CA ILE A 113 15.74 -0.51 -12.46
C ILE A 113 16.68 0.58 -11.91
N ARG A 114 17.94 0.26 -11.64
CA ARG A 114 18.90 1.26 -11.15
C ARG A 114 19.10 2.39 -12.14
N GLU A 115 19.24 2.10 -13.45
CA GLU A 115 19.34 3.13 -14.48
C GLU A 115 18.03 3.92 -14.64
N HIS A 116 16.87 3.27 -14.47
CA HIS A 116 15.58 3.96 -14.40
C HIS A 116 15.59 5.03 -13.30
N TYR A 117 15.96 4.70 -12.06
CA TYR A 117 16.07 5.67 -10.98
C TYR A 117 17.05 6.80 -11.28
N GLN A 118 18.19 6.49 -11.90
CA GLN A 118 19.16 7.52 -12.31
C GLN A 118 18.58 8.49 -13.33
N ARG A 119 17.85 8.00 -14.36
CA ARG A 119 17.18 8.85 -15.36
C ARG A 119 16.08 9.72 -14.74
N MET A 120 15.42 9.20 -13.70
CA MET A 120 14.39 9.94 -12.95
C MET A 120 14.99 10.90 -11.89
N GLY A 121 16.31 10.93 -11.71
CA GLY A 121 16.96 11.78 -10.70
C GLY A 121 16.69 11.33 -9.25
N ILE A 122 16.35 10.05 -9.04
CA ILE A 122 16.03 9.47 -7.75
C ILE A 122 17.25 8.71 -7.22
N ASP A 123 17.71 9.05 -6.01
CA ASP A 123 18.79 8.33 -5.33
C ASP A 123 18.23 7.06 -4.69
N ALA A 124 18.51 5.91 -5.30
CA ALA A 124 18.01 4.62 -4.87
C ALA A 124 19.06 3.52 -5.02
N LYS A 125 19.10 2.62 -4.05
CA LYS A 125 19.81 1.33 -4.13
C LYS A 125 18.77 0.26 -4.49
N VAL A 126 19.14 -0.65 -5.39
CA VAL A 126 18.27 -1.76 -5.82
C VAL A 126 18.95 -3.08 -5.48
N ASP A 127 18.29 -3.89 -4.67
CA ASP A 127 18.73 -5.22 -4.28
C ASP A 127 17.87 -6.29 -4.96
N MET A 128 18.43 -7.47 -5.20
CA MET A 128 17.65 -8.65 -5.55
C MET A 128 17.03 -9.22 -4.28
N THR A 129 15.82 -9.73 -4.40
CA THR A 129 15.18 -10.48 -3.31
C THR A 129 15.57 -11.96 -3.39
N GLU A 130 15.12 -12.76 -2.43
CA GLU A 130 15.27 -14.22 -2.46
C GLU A 130 14.50 -14.87 -3.63
N ARG A 131 13.52 -14.16 -4.20
CA ARG A 131 12.72 -14.61 -5.34
C ARG A 131 13.33 -14.08 -6.64
N PRO A 132 13.81 -14.95 -7.54
CA PRO A 132 14.38 -14.54 -8.82
C PRO A 132 13.42 -13.67 -9.64
N GLY A 133 13.92 -12.53 -10.18
CA GLY A 133 13.12 -11.57 -10.95
C GLY A 133 12.30 -10.59 -10.10
N TRP A 134 12.46 -10.63 -8.77
CA TRP A 134 11.90 -9.65 -7.84
C TRP A 134 13.02 -8.82 -7.23
N TYR A 135 12.77 -7.53 -7.11
CA TYR A 135 13.75 -6.54 -6.65
C TYR A 135 13.16 -5.74 -5.49
N ARG A 136 14.01 -5.22 -4.63
CA ARG A 136 13.66 -4.27 -3.58
C ARG A 136 14.42 -2.97 -3.79
N SER A 137 13.69 -1.87 -3.86
CA SER A 137 14.26 -0.54 -4.02
C SER A 137 14.31 0.19 -2.69
N HIS A 138 15.50 0.61 -2.27
CA HIS A 138 15.71 1.47 -1.10
C HIS A 138 15.93 2.89 -1.60
N ILE A 139 14.90 3.70 -1.58
CA ILE A 139 14.96 5.10 -2.00
C ILE A 139 15.42 5.92 -0.82
N LYS A 140 16.45 6.73 -1.03
CA LYS A 140 16.97 7.57 0.03
C LYS A 140 15.97 8.63 0.47
N VAL A 141 15.61 8.61 1.75
CA VAL A 141 14.77 9.66 2.35
C VAL A 141 15.48 11.00 2.23
N GLN A 142 14.79 11.97 1.66
CA GLN A 142 15.32 13.32 1.48
C GLN A 142 15.16 14.14 2.75
N GLY A 143 16.26 14.71 3.21
CA GLY A 143 16.28 15.50 4.45
C GLY A 143 16.10 14.64 5.70
N ASN A 144 15.51 15.25 6.72
CA ASN A 144 15.12 14.58 7.97
C ASN A 144 13.76 15.14 8.41
N PRO A 145 12.69 14.93 7.62
CA PRO A 145 11.39 15.54 7.87
C PRO A 145 10.80 15.05 9.19
N MET A 146 10.10 15.93 9.89
CA MET A 146 9.42 15.55 11.13
C MET A 146 8.14 14.78 10.82
N VAL A 147 7.92 13.69 11.54
CA VAL A 147 6.71 12.85 11.47
C VAL A 147 5.92 13.01 12.75
N SER A 148 4.65 13.45 12.67
CA SER A 148 3.73 13.46 13.79
C SER A 148 2.89 12.18 13.79
N ILE A 149 3.11 11.33 14.78
CA ILE A 149 2.39 10.07 14.96
C ILE A 149 1.17 10.35 15.84
N ILE A 150 -0.02 10.12 15.31
CA ILE A 150 -1.31 10.42 15.97
C ILE A 150 -1.94 9.11 16.41
N ILE A 151 -2.20 8.99 17.73
CA ILE A 151 -2.73 7.78 18.36
C ILE A 151 -3.97 8.14 19.21
N PRO A 152 -5.19 7.95 18.70
CA PRO A 152 -6.39 8.00 19.53
C PRO A 152 -6.37 6.93 20.62
N ASN A 153 -6.72 7.28 21.84
CA ASN A 153 -6.77 6.34 22.96
C ASN A 153 -7.92 6.62 23.90
N LYS A 154 -8.57 5.56 24.37
CA LYS A 154 -9.51 5.58 25.50
C LYS A 154 -9.21 4.40 26.40
N ASP A 155 -8.80 4.65 27.64
CA ASP A 155 -8.35 3.59 28.56
C ASP A 155 -7.24 2.70 27.91
N HIS A 156 -7.31 1.39 27.94
CA HIS A 156 -6.39 0.46 27.23
C HIS A 156 -4.89 0.81 27.33
N THR A 157 -4.44 1.16 28.54
CA THR A 157 -3.05 1.60 28.77
C THR A 157 -2.02 0.54 28.49
N ASP A 158 -2.37 -0.75 28.63
CA ASP A 158 -1.47 -1.87 28.34
C ASP A 158 -1.18 -1.99 26.82
N ASP A 159 -2.20 -1.82 25.99
CA ASP A 159 -2.04 -1.84 24.53
C ASP A 159 -1.23 -0.61 24.08
N LEU A 160 -1.56 0.57 24.59
CA LEU A 160 -0.81 1.79 24.33
C LEU A 160 0.66 1.68 24.77
N GLU A 161 0.92 1.08 25.94
CA GLU A 161 2.28 0.82 26.44
C GLU A 161 3.06 -0.10 25.49
N LEU A 162 2.45 -1.19 25.00
CA LEU A 162 3.08 -2.09 24.03
C LEU A 162 3.43 -1.34 22.74
N CYS A 163 2.52 -0.52 22.24
CA CYS A 163 2.74 0.32 21.06
C CYS A 163 3.92 1.28 21.26
N LEU A 164 3.91 2.09 22.31
CA LEU A 164 4.96 3.06 22.63
C LEU A 164 6.31 2.39 22.91
N PHE A 165 6.30 1.29 23.65
CA PHE A 165 7.51 0.53 23.97
C PHE A 165 8.15 -0.03 22.69
N SER A 166 7.38 -0.76 21.85
CA SER A 166 7.89 -1.33 20.62
C SER A 166 8.43 -0.24 19.68
N MET A 167 7.70 0.88 19.52
CA MET A 167 8.12 2.03 18.72
C MET A 167 9.43 2.63 19.24
N SER A 168 9.53 2.90 20.54
CA SER A 168 10.71 3.56 21.13
C SER A 168 11.97 2.69 21.03
N ARG A 169 11.81 1.38 21.13
CA ARG A 169 12.92 0.40 21.13
C ARG A 169 13.36 0.01 19.73
N LYS A 170 12.41 -0.19 18.81
CA LYS A 170 12.71 -0.77 17.49
C LYS A 170 12.97 0.31 16.44
N SER A 171 12.23 1.44 16.43
CA SER A 171 12.33 2.42 15.34
C SER A 171 13.75 2.98 15.19
N THR A 172 14.24 2.99 13.96
CA THR A 172 15.51 3.60 13.55
C THR A 172 15.37 5.09 13.29
N TYR A 173 14.24 5.53 12.73
CA TYR A 173 13.94 6.95 12.54
C TYR A 173 13.80 7.68 13.88
N ARG A 174 14.38 8.88 13.97
CA ARG A 174 14.42 9.59 15.26
C ARG A 174 13.72 10.96 15.26
N ASN A 175 13.38 11.51 14.10
CA ASN A 175 12.75 12.82 14.01
C ASN A 175 11.22 12.71 13.94
N TYR A 176 10.62 12.29 15.05
CA TYR A 176 9.16 12.19 15.21
C TYR A 176 8.69 12.70 16.56
N GLU A 177 7.44 13.11 16.63
CA GLU A 177 6.65 13.31 17.85
C GLU A 177 5.48 12.32 17.89
N VAL A 178 4.92 12.09 19.07
CA VAL A 178 3.72 11.26 19.25
C VAL A 178 2.64 12.09 19.93
N LEU A 179 1.48 12.17 19.31
CA LEU A 179 0.29 12.84 19.82
C LEU A 179 -0.71 11.77 20.24
N ILE A 180 -0.83 11.52 21.54
CA ILE A 180 -1.89 10.67 22.07
C ILE A 180 -3.12 11.54 22.24
N VAL A 181 -4.24 11.13 21.64
CA VAL A 181 -5.50 11.85 21.80
C VAL A 181 -6.39 11.09 22.77
N GLU A 182 -6.40 11.56 24.00
CA GLU A 182 -7.26 11.07 25.06
C GLU A 182 -8.73 11.36 24.73
N ASN A 183 -9.59 10.35 24.72
CA ASN A 183 -11.00 10.49 24.40
C ASN A 183 -11.90 9.84 25.46
N ASN A 184 -12.27 10.60 26.49
CA ASN A 184 -13.26 10.21 27.50
C ASN A 184 -12.91 8.89 28.22
N SER A 185 -11.65 8.72 28.64
CA SER A 185 -11.26 7.63 29.53
C SER A 185 -12.00 7.71 30.87
N GLU A 186 -12.34 6.57 31.43
CA GLU A 186 -13.15 6.48 32.64
C GLU A 186 -12.33 6.01 33.86
N LYS A 187 -11.16 5.42 33.60
CA LYS A 187 -10.31 4.84 34.65
C LYS A 187 -9.29 5.85 35.17
N GLU A 188 -9.23 6.03 36.49
CA GLU A 188 -8.26 6.91 37.13
C GLU A 188 -6.79 6.49 36.79
N GLU A 189 -6.54 5.20 36.70
CA GLU A 189 -5.24 4.63 36.34
C GLU A 189 -4.75 5.12 34.96
N THR A 190 -5.64 5.41 34.01
CA THR A 190 -5.31 5.94 32.70
C THR A 190 -4.70 7.34 32.81
N PHE A 191 -5.31 8.22 33.61
CA PHE A 191 -4.80 9.57 33.83
C PHE A 191 -3.48 9.56 34.60
N GLU A 192 -3.30 8.65 35.56
CA GLU A 192 -2.02 8.46 36.25
C GLU A 192 -0.93 7.92 35.31
N TYR A 193 -1.30 7.08 34.35
CA TYR A 193 -0.39 6.63 33.29
C TYR A 193 0.05 7.79 32.39
N TYR A 194 -0.89 8.62 31.92
CA TYR A 194 -0.58 9.77 31.08
C TYR A 194 0.36 10.79 31.74
N LYS A 195 0.22 11.02 33.05
CA LYS A 195 1.12 11.90 33.81
C LYS A 195 2.59 11.43 33.78
N LYS A 196 2.81 10.11 33.70
CA LYS A 196 4.15 9.49 33.71
C LYS A 196 4.75 9.36 32.32
N LEU A 197 3.98 9.50 31.24
CA LEU A 197 4.44 9.31 29.87
C LEU A 197 5.63 10.22 29.49
N PRO A 198 5.67 11.53 29.78
CA PRO A 198 6.76 12.39 29.38
C PRO A 198 8.11 11.98 30.00
N GLU A 199 8.11 11.35 31.18
CA GLU A 199 9.34 10.85 31.81
C GLU A 199 9.90 9.62 31.10
N ARG A 200 9.01 8.74 30.58
CA ARG A 200 9.40 7.51 29.89
C ARG A 200 9.58 7.69 28.38
N TYR A 201 8.77 8.55 27.80
CA TYR A 201 8.69 8.79 26.37
C TYR A 201 8.71 10.31 26.09
N PRO A 202 9.88 10.97 26.08
CA PRO A 202 9.98 12.44 25.97
C PRO A 202 9.39 13.05 24.70
N LYS A 203 9.10 12.24 23.69
CA LYS A 203 8.47 12.67 22.41
C LYS A 203 6.96 12.63 22.43
N VAL A 204 6.35 12.17 23.53
CA VAL A 204 4.90 12.01 23.67
C VAL A 204 4.28 13.29 24.25
N ARG A 205 3.22 13.74 23.60
CA ARG A 205 2.27 14.75 24.13
C ARG A 205 0.88 14.13 24.19
N VAL A 206 0.13 14.43 25.25
CA VAL A 206 -1.27 14.03 25.38
C VAL A 206 -2.17 15.23 25.10
N LEU A 207 -3.07 15.06 24.14
CA LEU A 207 -4.13 16.01 23.79
C LEU A 207 -5.46 15.46 24.31
N THR A 208 -6.38 16.31 24.74
CA THR A 208 -7.70 15.88 25.25
C THR A 208 -8.80 16.25 24.27
N TRP A 209 -9.59 15.26 23.89
CA TRP A 209 -10.81 15.42 23.09
C TRP A 209 -12.03 15.11 23.96
N GLU A 210 -12.72 16.16 24.40
CA GLU A 210 -13.84 16.06 25.36
C GLU A 210 -15.21 15.77 24.70
N LYS A 211 -15.26 15.69 23.36
CA LYS A 211 -16.50 15.42 22.62
C LYS A 211 -16.73 13.92 22.49
N GLU A 212 -17.91 13.55 21.95
CA GLU A 212 -18.22 12.17 21.62
C GLU A 212 -17.18 11.56 20.67
N PHE A 213 -17.05 10.23 20.71
CA PHE A 213 -16.14 9.51 19.86
C PHE A 213 -16.49 9.69 18.38
N ASN A 214 -15.55 10.18 17.62
CA ASN A 214 -15.56 10.26 16.18
C ASN A 214 -14.12 10.17 15.70
N TYR A 215 -13.74 9.02 15.14
CA TYR A 215 -12.35 8.77 14.72
C TYR A 215 -11.83 9.87 13.78
N SER A 216 -12.66 10.27 12.80
CA SER A 216 -12.31 11.32 11.84
C SER A 216 -12.06 12.67 12.53
N ALA A 217 -12.95 13.09 13.42
CA ALA A 217 -12.82 14.37 14.13
C ALA A 217 -11.65 14.39 15.11
N ILE A 218 -11.39 13.28 15.80
CA ILE A 218 -10.24 13.11 16.70
C ILE A 218 -8.92 13.26 15.94
N ASN A 219 -8.80 12.60 14.79
CA ASN A 219 -7.59 12.69 13.99
C ASN A 219 -7.43 14.05 13.29
N ASN A 220 -8.52 14.68 12.84
CA ASN A 220 -8.48 16.05 12.31
C ASN A 220 -7.98 17.03 13.38
N PHE A 221 -8.53 16.98 14.60
CA PHE A 221 -8.10 17.81 15.73
C PHE A 221 -6.58 17.63 16.02
N ALA A 222 -6.12 16.39 16.09
CA ALA A 222 -4.69 16.15 16.34
C ALA A 222 -3.79 16.60 15.18
N ALA A 223 -4.28 16.51 13.94
CA ALA A 223 -3.54 16.97 12.77
C ALA A 223 -3.33 18.51 12.77
N GLU A 224 -4.24 19.28 13.36
CA GLU A 224 -4.07 20.73 13.57
C GLU A 224 -2.94 21.04 14.57
N GLU A 225 -2.78 20.20 15.61
CA GLU A 225 -1.76 20.33 16.65
C GLU A 225 -0.39 19.72 16.23
N ALA A 226 -0.34 19.00 15.11
CA ALA A 226 0.83 18.30 14.60
C ALA A 226 1.86 19.26 14.01
N GLN A 227 3.14 19.09 14.38
CA GLN A 227 4.27 19.91 13.94
C GLN A 227 5.01 19.30 12.74
N GLY A 228 4.75 18.02 12.43
CA GLY A 228 5.42 17.28 11.37
C GLY A 228 4.94 17.64 9.97
N GLU A 229 5.85 17.52 9.01
CA GLU A 229 5.54 17.59 7.57
C GLU A 229 4.73 16.36 7.09
N TYR A 230 4.85 15.27 7.84
CA TYR A 230 4.12 14.02 7.61
C TYR A 230 3.31 13.67 8.84
N LEU A 231 2.06 13.27 8.63
CA LEU A 231 1.19 12.69 9.65
C LEU A 231 1.23 11.18 9.51
N LEU A 232 1.31 10.46 10.62
CA LEU A 232 1.20 9.02 10.66
C LEU A 232 0.07 8.65 11.61
N PHE A 233 -1.08 8.27 11.05
CA PHE A 233 -2.20 7.74 11.82
C PHE A 233 -1.87 6.33 12.25
N LEU A 234 -1.99 6.06 13.55
CA LEU A 234 -1.62 4.80 14.16
C LEU A 234 -2.63 4.40 15.23
N ASN A 235 -3.10 3.17 15.20
CA ASN A 235 -3.92 2.65 16.29
C ASN A 235 -3.08 2.42 17.56
N ASN A 236 -3.73 2.45 18.72
CA ASN A 236 -3.07 2.22 20.01
C ASN A 236 -2.72 0.76 20.29
N ASP A 237 -3.32 -0.17 19.55
CA ASP A 237 -3.20 -1.63 19.70
C ASP A 237 -2.32 -2.27 18.61
N VAL A 238 -1.21 -1.61 18.27
CA VAL A 238 -0.22 -2.12 17.32
C VAL A 238 1.12 -2.42 17.99
N GLU A 239 1.87 -3.36 17.42
CA GLU A 239 3.27 -3.63 17.79
C GLU A 239 4.16 -3.54 16.55
N ILE A 240 5.20 -2.71 16.62
CA ILE A 240 6.16 -2.54 15.53
C ILE A 240 7.01 -3.80 15.37
N LEU A 241 7.15 -4.29 14.14
CA LEU A 241 8.01 -5.44 13.81
C LEU A 241 9.30 -5.00 13.15
N THR A 242 9.24 -4.26 12.04
CA THR A 242 10.43 -3.83 11.28
C THR A 242 10.99 -2.51 11.83
N PRO A 243 12.32 -2.43 12.09
CA PRO A 243 12.91 -1.24 12.71
C PRO A 243 12.85 0.03 11.85
N ASP A 244 12.94 -0.11 10.55
CA ASP A 244 12.96 0.97 9.55
C ASP A 244 11.58 1.31 8.97
N TRP A 245 10.51 0.94 9.66
CA TRP A 245 9.12 1.09 9.19
C TRP A 245 8.74 2.53 8.81
N ILE A 246 9.24 3.53 9.55
CA ILE A 246 8.98 4.95 9.25
C ILE A 246 9.72 5.35 7.97
N GLU A 247 10.99 4.96 7.84
CA GLU A 247 11.79 5.21 6.64
C GLU A 247 11.18 4.54 5.41
N GLU A 248 10.71 3.30 5.53
CA GLU A 248 10.03 2.57 4.46
C GLU A 248 8.74 3.26 4.01
N MET A 249 8.02 3.89 4.92
CA MET A 249 6.85 4.68 4.56
C MET A 249 7.26 6.03 3.97
N LEU A 250 8.24 6.73 4.54
CA LEU A 250 8.72 8.04 4.08
C LEU A 250 9.30 7.97 2.66
N GLN A 251 10.15 6.97 2.35
CA GLN A 251 10.76 6.85 1.04
C GLN A 251 9.73 6.76 -0.10
N ASN A 252 8.58 6.16 0.18
CA ASN A 252 7.48 6.06 -0.77
C ASN A 252 6.59 7.32 -0.73
N CYS A 253 6.30 7.85 0.47
CA CYS A 253 5.46 9.03 0.63
C CYS A 253 6.09 10.29 0.03
N GLN A 254 7.42 10.39 -0.02
CA GLN A 254 8.15 11.49 -0.63
C GLN A 254 8.12 11.49 -2.16
N GLN A 255 7.72 10.38 -2.79
CA GLN A 255 7.64 10.31 -4.25
C GLN A 255 6.60 11.29 -4.79
N GLU A 256 6.82 11.69 -6.05
CA GLU A 256 5.92 12.60 -6.76
C GLU A 256 4.50 12.05 -6.82
N ASN A 257 3.53 12.90 -6.53
CA ASN A 257 2.10 12.58 -6.55
C ASN A 257 1.64 11.51 -5.54
N VAL A 258 2.47 11.05 -4.61
CA VAL A 258 2.03 10.18 -3.51
C VAL A 258 1.48 11.02 -2.36
N ALA A 259 0.23 10.78 -1.96
CA ALA A 259 -0.41 11.42 -0.81
C ALA A 259 -0.39 10.56 0.45
N ALA A 260 -0.56 9.23 0.30
CA ALA A 260 -0.60 8.32 1.43
C ALA A 260 0.17 7.02 1.17
N VAL A 261 0.70 6.44 2.25
CA VAL A 261 1.38 5.13 2.26
C VAL A 261 0.83 4.31 3.43
N GLY A 262 0.43 3.06 3.15
CA GLY A 262 0.01 2.10 4.17
C GLY A 262 1.06 1.01 4.40
N ALA A 263 1.13 0.55 5.64
CA ALA A 263 1.97 -0.55 6.09
C ALA A 263 1.30 -1.91 5.88
N LYS A 264 2.06 -3.00 5.98
CA LYS A 264 1.53 -4.36 6.05
C LYS A 264 1.21 -4.72 7.49
N LEU A 265 -0.02 -5.14 7.75
CA LEU A 265 -0.45 -5.50 9.10
C LEU A 265 -0.74 -6.99 9.20
N TYR A 266 -0.40 -7.56 10.34
CA TYR A 266 -0.66 -8.96 10.67
C TYR A 266 -1.55 -9.07 11.89
N TYR A 267 -2.35 -10.13 11.93
CA TYR A 267 -2.97 -10.59 13.16
C TYR A 267 -1.92 -11.23 14.08
N PRO A 268 -2.21 -11.38 15.39
CA PRO A 268 -1.28 -12.00 16.32
C PRO A 268 -0.91 -13.47 16.03
N ASP A 269 -1.66 -14.12 15.15
CA ASP A 269 -1.43 -15.49 14.67
C ASP A 269 -0.56 -15.57 13.40
N ASP A 270 0.13 -14.46 13.04
CA ASP A 270 0.94 -14.33 11.82
C ASP A 270 0.17 -14.45 10.50
N THR A 271 -1.14 -14.28 10.51
CA THR A 271 -1.90 -14.17 9.25
C THR A 271 -2.00 -12.71 8.82
N ILE A 272 -2.11 -12.48 7.51
CA ILE A 272 -2.26 -11.14 6.93
C ILE A 272 -3.59 -10.53 7.39
N GLN A 273 -3.54 -9.33 7.94
CA GLN A 273 -4.73 -8.52 8.24
C GLN A 273 -4.96 -7.45 7.17
N HIS A 274 -3.89 -6.75 6.78
CA HIS A 274 -3.95 -5.70 5.79
C HIS A 274 -2.73 -5.74 4.85
N ALA A 275 -3.03 -5.76 3.56
CA ALA A 275 -2.06 -5.61 2.48
C ALA A 275 -2.67 -4.79 1.34
N GLY A 276 -3.49 -3.81 1.72
CA GLY A 276 -4.24 -2.93 0.83
C GLY A 276 -5.74 -3.24 0.75
N VAL A 277 -6.47 -2.27 0.23
CA VAL A 277 -7.92 -2.31 0.07
C VAL A 277 -8.27 -2.21 -1.41
N VAL A 278 -9.18 -3.09 -1.85
CA VAL A 278 -9.74 -3.11 -3.20
C VAL A 278 -11.17 -2.58 -3.17
N LEU A 279 -11.47 -1.65 -4.09
CA LEU A 279 -12.82 -1.13 -4.27
C LEU A 279 -13.71 -2.18 -4.96
N GLY A 280 -14.96 -2.24 -4.53
CA GLY A 280 -15.94 -3.19 -5.03
C GLY A 280 -15.91 -4.56 -4.34
N LEU A 281 -14.86 -4.90 -3.60
CA LEU A 281 -14.78 -6.14 -2.83
C LEU A 281 -15.87 -6.17 -1.76
N GLY A 282 -16.67 -7.24 -1.73
CA GLY A 282 -17.84 -7.34 -0.85
C GLY A 282 -18.94 -6.30 -1.17
N GLY A 283 -18.95 -5.73 -2.38
CA GLY A 283 -19.92 -4.72 -2.83
C GLY A 283 -19.60 -3.28 -2.43
N ILE A 284 -18.48 -3.05 -1.71
CA ILE A 284 -18.08 -1.72 -1.24
C ILE A 284 -16.56 -1.53 -1.36
N ALA A 285 -15.82 -2.09 -0.44
CA ALA A 285 -14.36 -2.12 -0.39
C ALA A 285 -13.92 -3.11 0.68
N GLY A 286 -12.84 -3.83 0.44
CA GLY A 286 -12.38 -4.84 1.39
C GLY A 286 -10.87 -5.08 1.33
N HIS A 287 -10.33 -5.65 2.39
CA HIS A 287 -8.93 -6.05 2.50
C HIS A 287 -8.70 -7.31 1.67
N ILE A 288 -7.64 -7.31 0.85
CA ILE A 288 -7.25 -8.50 0.09
C ILE A 288 -6.35 -9.41 0.92
N MET A 289 -6.40 -10.70 0.61
CA MET A 289 -5.58 -11.76 1.25
C MET A 289 -5.72 -11.80 2.79
N CYS A 290 -6.83 -11.29 3.31
CA CYS A 290 -7.10 -11.32 4.75
C CYS A 290 -7.12 -12.78 5.25
N ARG A 291 -6.42 -13.07 6.36
CA ARG A 291 -6.20 -14.41 6.92
C ARG A 291 -5.30 -15.35 6.08
N ALA A 292 -4.72 -14.91 4.98
CA ALA A 292 -3.66 -15.66 4.32
C ALA A 292 -2.39 -15.71 5.19
N SER A 293 -1.54 -16.71 4.95
CA SER A 293 -0.26 -16.83 5.66
C SER A 293 0.62 -15.60 5.43
N ARG A 294 1.39 -15.20 6.42
CA ARG A 294 2.42 -14.15 6.33
C ARG A 294 3.36 -14.39 5.14
N GLU A 295 3.72 -15.65 4.89
CA GLU A 295 4.64 -16.07 3.84
C GLU A 295 4.00 -16.12 2.44
N ASP A 296 2.68 -15.94 2.34
CA ASP A 296 1.99 -15.99 1.06
C ASP A 296 2.39 -14.76 0.22
N PRO A 297 3.00 -14.96 -0.96
CA PRO A 297 3.34 -13.85 -1.85
C PRO A 297 2.12 -13.17 -2.47
N GLY A 298 0.94 -13.79 -2.37
CA GLY A 298 -0.28 -13.39 -3.04
C GLY A 298 -0.21 -13.58 -4.56
N TYR A 299 -1.30 -13.24 -5.22
CA TYR A 299 -1.44 -13.34 -6.67
C TYR A 299 -0.34 -12.56 -7.40
N PHE A 300 0.54 -13.27 -8.11
CA PHE A 300 1.71 -12.71 -8.79
C PHE A 300 2.51 -11.71 -7.93
N GLY A 301 2.76 -12.06 -6.66
CA GLY A 301 3.62 -11.28 -5.76
C GLY A 301 3.03 -9.99 -5.21
N ARG A 302 1.71 -9.84 -5.18
CA ARG A 302 1.04 -8.63 -4.65
C ARG A 302 1.38 -8.34 -3.19
N MET A 303 1.60 -9.40 -2.39
CA MET A 303 1.82 -9.26 -0.94
C MET A 303 3.27 -8.95 -0.57
N ILE A 304 4.18 -8.99 -1.54
CA ILE A 304 5.63 -8.80 -1.33
C ILE A 304 6.23 -7.64 -2.12
N SER A 305 5.41 -6.83 -2.82
CA SER A 305 5.87 -5.71 -3.64
C SER A 305 5.24 -4.39 -3.23
N VAL A 306 6.04 -3.32 -3.29
CA VAL A 306 5.51 -1.95 -3.21
C VAL A 306 4.65 -1.69 -4.43
N GLN A 307 3.45 -1.17 -4.24
CA GLN A 307 2.51 -0.95 -5.33
C GLN A 307 1.53 0.19 -5.06
N GLU A 308 1.05 0.82 -6.12
CA GLU A 308 -0.12 1.69 -6.06
C GLU A 308 -1.36 0.83 -5.78
N ILE A 309 -2.26 1.35 -4.96
CA ILE A 309 -3.48 0.66 -4.54
C ILE A 309 -4.60 1.68 -4.32
N SER A 310 -5.84 1.22 -4.27
CA SER A 310 -6.98 2.14 -4.17
C SER A 310 -7.13 2.77 -2.79
N ALA A 311 -6.88 2.02 -1.72
CA ALA A 311 -6.90 2.55 -0.37
C ALA A 311 -6.06 1.68 0.59
N VAL A 312 -5.72 2.27 1.74
CA VAL A 312 -5.03 1.62 2.86
C VAL A 312 -5.72 2.00 4.16
N THR A 313 -5.57 1.18 5.20
CA THR A 313 -6.19 1.45 6.50
C THR A 313 -5.41 2.46 7.34
N ALA A 314 -6.12 3.30 8.06
CA ALA A 314 -5.55 4.25 9.01
C ALA A 314 -5.06 3.59 10.32
N ALA A 315 -5.18 2.27 10.46
CA ALA A 315 -4.51 1.55 11.55
C ALA A 315 -2.97 1.74 11.53
N CYS A 316 -2.39 1.93 10.32
CA CYS A 316 -1.03 2.48 10.12
C CYS A 316 -0.94 3.12 8.73
N MET A 317 -1.15 4.44 8.65
CA MET A 317 -1.16 5.21 7.40
C MET A 317 -0.36 6.50 7.54
N MET A 318 0.66 6.67 6.71
CA MET A 318 1.40 7.92 6.60
C MET A 318 0.83 8.78 5.47
N VAL A 319 0.68 10.09 5.70
CA VAL A 319 0.24 11.06 4.70
C VAL A 319 1.12 12.32 4.73
N LYS A 320 1.26 13.00 3.60
CA LYS A 320 1.81 14.38 3.59
C LYS A 320 0.78 15.31 4.24
N LYS A 321 1.21 16.09 5.25
CA LYS A 321 0.30 17.05 5.91
C LYS A 321 -0.32 18.03 4.91
N SER A 322 0.46 18.54 3.96
CA SER A 322 -0.04 19.45 2.92
C SER A 322 -1.12 18.82 2.03
N GLU A 323 -1.01 17.50 1.71
CA GLU A 323 -2.04 16.81 0.94
C GLU A 323 -3.29 16.54 1.80
N PHE A 324 -3.09 16.21 3.08
CA PHE A 324 -4.19 16.05 4.05
C PHE A 324 -5.00 17.35 4.18
N ASP A 325 -4.32 18.48 4.36
CA ASP A 325 -4.94 19.81 4.46
C ASP A 325 -5.66 20.20 3.15
N SER A 326 -5.09 19.87 1.99
CA SER A 326 -5.66 20.18 0.67
C SER A 326 -7.04 19.54 0.44
N VAL A 327 -7.24 18.34 0.99
CA VAL A 327 -8.51 17.62 0.91
C VAL A 327 -9.39 17.82 2.15
N LYS A 328 -9.00 18.72 3.06
CA LYS A 328 -9.70 19.05 4.33
C LYS A 328 -9.82 17.86 5.28
N GLY A 329 -8.75 17.07 5.40
CA GLY A 329 -8.66 15.96 6.32
C GLY A 329 -9.68 14.85 6.11
N PHE A 330 -9.99 14.13 7.18
CA PHE A 330 -11.06 13.13 7.20
C PHE A 330 -12.45 13.77 7.10
N ASP A 331 -13.37 13.08 6.46
CA ASP A 331 -14.80 13.46 6.47
C ASP A 331 -15.45 12.96 7.78
N GLU A 332 -15.76 13.90 8.68
CA GLU A 332 -16.30 13.60 10.02
C GLU A 332 -17.69 12.94 10.01
N THR A 333 -18.31 12.87 8.85
CA THR A 333 -19.55 12.10 8.68
C THR A 333 -19.33 10.59 8.64
N PHE A 334 -18.08 10.14 8.47
CA PHE A 334 -17.61 8.76 8.66
C PHE A 334 -16.96 8.67 10.05
N GLN A 335 -17.76 8.32 11.05
CA GLN A 335 -17.31 8.34 12.44
C GLN A 335 -16.39 7.17 12.79
N VAL A 336 -16.59 6.03 12.14
CA VAL A 336 -15.92 4.76 12.46
C VAL A 336 -15.47 3.99 11.23
N ALA A 337 -16.38 3.65 10.32
CA ALA A 337 -16.07 2.85 9.14
C ALA A 337 -15.83 3.73 7.92
N PHE A 338 -15.01 3.25 6.99
CA PHE A 338 -14.73 3.87 5.69
C PHE A 338 -14.07 5.26 5.72
N ASN A 339 -13.72 5.80 6.88
CA ASN A 339 -13.07 7.10 6.99
C ASN A 339 -11.70 7.13 6.29
N ASP A 340 -10.91 6.09 6.44
CA ASP A 340 -9.60 5.91 5.81
C ASP A 340 -9.73 5.66 4.30
N ILE A 341 -10.70 4.84 3.89
CA ILE A 341 -10.97 4.59 2.47
C ILE A 341 -11.48 5.87 1.81
N ASP A 342 -12.39 6.61 2.45
CA ASP A 342 -12.87 7.90 1.96
C ASP A 342 -11.73 8.92 1.79
N LEU A 343 -10.83 9.01 2.76
CA LEU A 343 -9.65 9.87 2.68
C LEU A 343 -8.76 9.49 1.48
N CYS A 344 -8.49 8.20 1.29
CA CYS A 344 -7.74 7.69 0.14
C CYS A 344 -8.44 8.04 -1.18
N MET A 345 -9.77 7.92 -1.23
CA MET A 345 -10.55 8.28 -2.43
C MET A 345 -10.52 9.79 -2.71
N LYS A 346 -10.52 10.64 -1.68
CA LYS A 346 -10.35 12.10 -1.83
C LYS A 346 -8.98 12.43 -2.43
N PHE A 347 -7.90 11.79 -1.97
CA PHE A 347 -6.57 11.93 -2.57
C PHE A 347 -6.56 11.49 -4.03
N ARG A 348 -7.14 10.33 -4.36
CA ARG A 348 -7.22 9.83 -5.74
C ARG A 348 -8.03 10.78 -6.63
N ALA A 349 -9.14 11.32 -6.14
CA ALA A 349 -9.95 12.31 -6.87
C ALA A 349 -9.17 13.61 -7.15
N SER A 350 -8.17 13.95 -6.33
CA SER A 350 -7.23 15.06 -6.58
C SER A 350 -6.01 14.69 -7.45
N GLY A 351 -6.01 13.48 -8.04
CA GLY A 351 -4.93 12.99 -8.92
C GLY A 351 -3.71 12.45 -8.18
N LYS A 352 -3.84 12.16 -6.87
CA LYS A 352 -2.76 11.61 -6.06
C LYS A 352 -2.82 10.09 -5.99
N LYS A 353 -1.70 9.50 -5.61
CA LYS A 353 -1.50 8.06 -5.50
C LYS A 353 -1.52 7.62 -4.05
N ILE A 354 -2.04 6.42 -3.83
CA ILE A 354 -1.95 5.70 -2.58
C ILE A 354 -1.01 4.52 -2.81
N VAL A 355 -0.08 4.31 -1.91
CA VAL A 355 0.94 3.25 -2.03
C VAL A 355 0.85 2.32 -0.83
N PHE A 356 0.95 1.04 -1.10
CA PHE A 356 1.16 0.00 -0.10
C PHE A 356 2.63 -0.42 -0.10
N THR A 357 3.25 -0.53 1.08
CA THR A 357 4.59 -1.10 1.24
C THR A 357 4.53 -2.36 2.11
N PRO A 358 5.07 -3.51 1.63
CA PRO A 358 5.15 -4.73 2.43
C PRO A 358 6.31 -4.71 3.43
N TYR A 359 7.16 -3.69 3.41
CA TYR A 359 8.39 -3.62 4.19
C TYR A 359 8.26 -2.87 5.52
N ALA A 360 7.15 -2.15 5.71
CA ALA A 360 6.74 -1.64 7.02
C ALA A 360 5.75 -2.63 7.63
N GLU A 361 6.19 -3.44 8.58
CA GLU A 361 5.40 -4.53 9.15
C GLU A 361 5.07 -4.29 10.62
N LEU A 362 3.81 -4.52 10.99
CA LEU A 362 3.30 -4.40 12.36
C LEU A 362 2.31 -5.52 12.66
N TYR A 363 2.24 -5.95 13.93
CA TYR A 363 1.04 -6.60 14.42
C TYR A 363 -0.03 -5.56 14.75
N HIS A 364 -1.29 -5.88 14.51
CA HIS A 364 -2.44 -5.09 14.92
C HIS A 364 -3.42 -6.01 15.65
N TYR A 365 -3.60 -5.77 16.93
CA TYR A 365 -4.34 -6.63 17.86
C TYR A 365 -5.85 -6.39 17.85
N GLU A 366 -6.37 -5.86 16.78
CA GLU A 366 -7.73 -5.43 16.44
C GLU A 366 -8.85 -5.78 17.45
N SER A 367 -9.83 -4.87 17.56
CA SER A 367 -11.07 -5.06 18.33
C SER A 367 -10.93 -5.11 19.87
N LYS A 368 -9.75 -4.85 20.44
CA LYS A 368 -9.58 -4.83 21.89
C LYS A 368 -10.26 -3.62 22.54
N SER A 369 -10.18 -2.46 21.90
CA SER A 369 -10.71 -1.20 22.44
C SER A 369 -12.18 -0.95 22.10
N ARG A 370 -12.61 -1.31 20.87
CA ARG A 370 -13.95 -1.00 20.36
C ARG A 370 -14.95 -2.17 20.43
N GLY A 371 -14.46 -3.39 20.42
CA GLY A 371 -15.27 -4.60 20.29
C GLY A 371 -15.86 -4.76 18.88
N LEU A 372 -16.69 -5.77 18.70
CA LEU A 372 -17.33 -6.10 17.42
C LEU A 372 -18.52 -5.15 17.14
N GLU A 373 -18.95 -5.06 15.88
CA GLU A 373 -20.17 -4.37 15.43
C GLU A 373 -21.42 -5.24 15.72
N ASP A 374 -21.64 -5.58 17.01
CA ASP A 374 -22.57 -6.62 17.48
C ASP A 374 -23.86 -6.05 18.10
N THR A 375 -23.97 -4.73 18.27
CA THR A 375 -25.22 -4.11 18.78
C THR A 375 -26.05 -3.49 17.65
N PRO A 376 -27.40 -3.40 17.80
CA PRO A 376 -28.28 -2.77 16.80
C PRO A 376 -27.88 -1.32 16.47
N GLU A 377 -27.41 -0.55 17.46
CA GLU A 377 -26.98 0.84 17.26
C GLU A 377 -25.69 0.90 16.43
N LYS A 378 -24.73 0.02 16.68
CA LYS A 378 -23.47 -0.07 15.92
C LYS A 378 -23.76 -0.51 14.48
N GLN A 379 -24.62 -1.51 14.29
CA GLN A 379 -25.05 -1.98 12.96
C GLN A 379 -25.74 -0.87 12.19
N PHE A 380 -26.69 -0.14 12.82
CA PHE A 380 -27.38 0.97 12.18
C PHE A 380 -26.45 2.10 11.77
N ARG A 381 -25.44 2.43 12.60
CA ARG A 381 -24.40 3.39 12.23
C ARG A 381 -23.60 2.88 11.04
N PHE A 382 -23.13 1.63 11.07
CA PHE A 382 -22.37 1.00 10.00
C PHE A 382 -23.14 1.03 8.67
N ASP A 383 -24.43 0.64 8.68
CA ASP A 383 -25.29 0.68 7.49
C ASP A 383 -25.43 2.10 6.91
N LYS A 384 -25.49 3.11 7.78
CA LYS A 384 -25.52 4.52 7.33
C LYS A 384 -24.20 4.92 6.67
N GLU A 385 -23.06 4.51 7.24
CA GLU A 385 -21.73 4.81 6.69
C GLU A 385 -21.53 4.06 5.37
N VAL A 386 -21.96 2.81 5.26
CA VAL A 386 -22.01 2.04 4.01
C VAL A 386 -22.79 2.80 2.93
N LYS A 387 -24.03 3.15 3.22
CA LYS A 387 -24.88 3.84 2.23
C LYS A 387 -24.26 5.17 1.80
N ARG A 388 -23.73 5.96 2.74
CA ARG A 388 -23.06 7.22 2.45
C ARG A 388 -21.84 7.04 1.57
N PHE A 389 -21.03 6.02 1.83
CA PHE A 389 -19.87 5.72 1.03
C PHE A 389 -20.25 5.32 -0.40
N GLN A 390 -21.24 4.44 -0.55
CA GLN A 390 -21.77 4.03 -1.85
C GLN A 390 -22.35 5.19 -2.65
N GLU A 391 -23.12 6.09 -2.00
CA GLU A 391 -23.65 7.29 -2.65
C GLU A 391 -22.55 8.26 -3.07
N LYS A 392 -21.58 8.53 -2.18
CA LYS A 392 -20.47 9.46 -2.43
C LYS A 392 -19.55 9.02 -3.55
N TRP A 393 -19.27 7.71 -3.63
CA TRP A 393 -18.30 7.12 -4.55
C TRP A 393 -18.92 6.18 -5.60
N ALA A 394 -20.22 6.36 -5.89
CA ALA A 394 -20.98 5.51 -6.82
C ALA A 394 -20.29 5.31 -8.17
N GLN A 395 -19.81 6.38 -8.79
CA GLN A 395 -19.14 6.34 -10.07
C GLN A 395 -17.84 5.51 -10.03
N GLN A 396 -17.03 5.68 -8.96
CA GLN A 396 -15.77 4.97 -8.81
C GLN A 396 -15.99 3.47 -8.54
N LEU A 397 -17.02 3.15 -7.76
CA LEU A 397 -17.42 1.75 -7.53
C LEU A 397 -17.93 1.09 -8.81
N GLU A 398 -18.69 1.80 -9.64
CA GLU A 398 -19.14 1.30 -10.96
C GLU A 398 -17.97 1.11 -11.94
N MET A 399 -16.98 1.99 -11.93
CA MET A 399 -15.77 1.86 -12.76
C MET A 399 -14.87 0.70 -12.35
N GLY A 400 -15.00 0.21 -11.12
CA GLY A 400 -14.15 -0.82 -10.54
C GLY A 400 -12.78 -0.29 -10.08
N ASP A 401 -11.98 -1.18 -9.54
CA ASP A 401 -10.66 -0.86 -9.00
C ASP A 401 -9.58 -0.95 -10.09
N PRO A 402 -8.85 0.13 -10.44
CA PRO A 402 -7.84 0.09 -11.48
C PRO A 402 -6.62 -0.78 -11.11
N TYR A 403 -6.40 -1.03 -9.82
CA TYR A 403 -5.28 -1.86 -9.35
C TYR A 403 -5.68 -3.32 -9.09
N TYR A 404 -6.93 -3.69 -9.43
CA TYR A 404 -7.45 -5.03 -9.30
C TYR A 404 -8.17 -5.44 -10.59
N SER A 405 -7.72 -6.53 -11.21
CA SER A 405 -8.28 -6.94 -12.50
C SER A 405 -9.77 -7.27 -12.42
N PRO A 406 -10.58 -6.84 -13.39
CA PRO A 406 -12.01 -7.22 -13.44
C PRO A 406 -12.23 -8.73 -13.66
N ASN A 407 -11.19 -9.49 -14.01
CA ASN A 407 -11.23 -10.94 -14.18
C ASN A 407 -11.02 -11.71 -12.85
N LEU A 408 -10.75 -11.00 -11.75
CA LEU A 408 -10.61 -11.56 -10.42
C LEU A 408 -11.90 -11.37 -9.61
N SER A 409 -12.15 -12.27 -8.67
CA SER A 409 -13.33 -12.24 -7.79
C SER A 409 -13.34 -10.97 -6.93
N VAL A 410 -14.49 -10.33 -6.85
CA VAL A 410 -14.79 -9.24 -5.91
C VAL A 410 -15.72 -9.70 -4.77
N THR A 411 -16.03 -10.99 -4.68
CA THR A 411 -16.74 -11.61 -3.56
C THR A 411 -15.75 -12.18 -2.55
N GLU A 412 -14.70 -12.84 -3.04
CA GLU A 412 -13.61 -13.36 -2.24
C GLU A 412 -12.38 -12.46 -2.35
N GLY A 413 -11.73 -12.20 -1.23
CA GLY A 413 -10.52 -11.33 -1.19
C GLY A 413 -9.21 -12.06 -1.49
N ASP A 414 -9.25 -13.26 -2.04
CA ASP A 414 -8.12 -14.17 -2.25
C ASP A 414 -7.51 -14.10 -3.65
N CYS A 415 -7.99 -13.18 -4.49
CA CYS A 415 -7.62 -13.06 -5.91
C CYS A 415 -7.96 -14.31 -6.76
N SER A 416 -8.91 -15.11 -6.35
CA SER A 416 -9.45 -16.18 -7.19
C SER A 416 -10.07 -15.65 -8.48
N LEU A 417 -10.25 -16.52 -9.46
CA LEU A 417 -10.86 -16.13 -10.72
C LEU A 417 -12.34 -15.76 -10.50
N ARG A 418 -12.78 -14.74 -11.23
CA ARG A 418 -14.20 -14.37 -11.21
C ARG A 418 -15.01 -15.47 -11.88
N GLU A 419 -15.99 -16.00 -11.17
CA GLU A 419 -17.01 -16.85 -11.76
C GLU A 419 -18.08 -15.96 -12.42
N ASP A 420 -18.45 -16.26 -13.66
CA ASP A 420 -19.44 -15.51 -14.47
C ASP A 420 -20.84 -15.61 -13.88
#